data_3589c675de06781cab24b4c67888fe85
#
_entry.id   3589c675de06781cab24b4c67888fe85
#
_cell.length_a   1.000
_cell.length_b   1.000
_cell.length_c   1.000
_cell.angle_alpha   90.00
_cell.angle_beta   90.00
_cell.angle_gamma   90.00
#
_symmetry.space_group_name_H-M   'P 1'
#
loop_
_entity.id
_entity.type
_entity.pdbx_description
1 polymer ?
#
loop_
_entity_poly.entity_id
_entity_poly.type
_entity_poly.pdbx_seq_one_letter_code
_entity_poly.pdbx_strand_id
1 'polypeptide(L)'
;MNYKQISSCLLFCLFTYAGLAQTIAKGYVYEDGNKNNKRDKKEKGIEGVAVSNGIQVVQTNKAGFYEIPVSSDQIIFVIKPAQYRCPVNEFNQPQFFYNHKPGGSPAGSKYKGVEPTGAMPGSIDFPLIAQPEPDAYTALIFGDPQPYTEQEVAYFAKGIVAELEGSKEAVFGLSLGDLVGDHLDLHNPYIKATQKIGIPWYNLMGNHDMNYDATADSLSDETFERNFGPANYSYNVGKAHFIILDDILYPDPRDGKGYWGGFRNSQLEFIENDLKTVPKDRLIVLAFHIPLKNTEEAFRSADRNRLFELLKAYPNTLSLSAHTHLQRNDFFGKADGFDREKPHHEFNAGTTSGDWYKGELNEDGIPISTMRDGTPKGYAFLRIEGNQYKIDYKVAGQPASYQMEIAAPKVIPFKQRTSAGIHVNFFMGYRESIVECRIDQGQWKKMSYVEDADPSYLQSVFKWDLSDTLLNGKRPSNPENSTHLFRIGFPVDLSLGDHEIEIRATDYFGRTFHSKAGFKVEQPL
;
A
#
# COMPACT_ATOMS: atom_id res chain seq x y z
N MET A 1 43.60 70.28 36.03
CA MET A 1 43.55 68.95 35.35
C MET A 1 42.41 68.18 36.01
N ASN A 2 41.26 68.05 35.31
CA ASN A 2 40.03 67.41 35.81
C ASN A 2 39.95 65.98 35.28
N TYR A 3 39.95 64.99 36.17
CA TYR A 3 39.64 63.59 35.84
C TYR A 3 38.11 63.40 35.93
N LYS A 4 37.52 63.11 34.79
CA LYS A 4 36.13 62.60 34.71
C LYS A 4 36.14 61.09 34.93
N GLN A 5 35.48 60.62 35.99
CA GLN A 5 35.14 59.20 36.20
C GLN A 5 33.99 58.84 35.29
N ILE A 6 34.20 57.82 34.45
CA ILE A 6 33.17 57.18 33.66
C ILE A 6 32.73 55.94 34.45
N SER A 7 31.51 56.00 35.04
CA SER A 7 30.86 54.84 35.67
C SER A 7 30.21 53.98 34.55
N SER A 8 30.74 52.80 34.33
CA SER A 8 30.18 51.83 33.40
C SER A 8 29.13 50.97 34.14
N CYS A 9 27.85 51.22 33.88
CA CYS A 9 26.76 50.32 34.35
C CYS A 9 26.73 49.09 33.44
N LEU A 10 27.17 47.95 33.93
CA LEU A 10 26.94 46.64 33.32
C LEU A 10 25.46 46.23 33.61
N LEU A 11 24.63 46.31 32.58
CA LEU A 11 23.27 45.78 32.62
C LEU A 11 23.34 44.24 32.41
N PHE A 12 23.16 43.46 33.47
CA PHE A 12 23.05 42.01 33.41
C PHE A 12 21.62 41.65 32.95
N CYS A 13 21.46 41.38 31.67
CA CYS A 13 20.21 40.76 31.19
C CYS A 13 20.19 39.28 31.61
N LEU A 14 19.46 38.98 32.66
CA LEU A 14 19.06 37.62 33.02
C LEU A 14 18.05 37.11 31.97
N PHE A 15 18.52 36.38 30.97
CA PHE A 15 17.65 35.54 30.17
C PHE A 15 17.19 34.36 31.03
N THR A 16 15.98 34.45 31.59
CA THR A 16 15.28 33.30 32.14
C THR A 16 14.88 32.40 30.95
N TYR A 17 15.63 31.34 30.71
CA TYR A 17 15.14 30.21 29.94
C TYR A 17 13.99 29.61 30.73
N ALA A 18 12.77 29.97 30.39
CA ALA A 18 11.60 29.17 30.74
C ALA A 18 11.74 27.87 29.96
N GLY A 19 12.33 26.86 30.56
CA GLY A 19 12.26 25.50 30.06
C GLY A 19 10.77 25.13 29.97
N LEU A 20 10.25 25.05 28.76
CA LEU A 20 8.93 24.48 28.54
C LEU A 20 9.01 23.05 29.11
N ALA A 21 8.31 22.81 30.23
CA ALA A 21 8.21 21.48 30.79
C ALA A 21 7.55 20.58 29.71
N GLN A 22 8.32 19.62 29.21
CA GLN A 22 7.83 18.68 28.21
C GLN A 22 6.67 17.90 28.81
N THR A 23 5.53 17.92 28.14
CA THR A 23 4.36 17.14 28.57
C THR A 23 4.70 15.65 28.44
N ILE A 24 4.39 14.88 29.47
CA ILE A 24 4.61 13.43 29.50
C ILE A 24 3.26 12.71 29.48
N ALA A 25 3.00 11.94 28.43
CA ALA A 25 1.92 10.97 28.42
C ALA A 25 2.36 9.71 29.16
N LYS A 26 1.45 9.12 29.91
CA LYS A 26 1.70 7.89 30.67
C LYS A 26 0.47 7.00 30.71
N GLY A 27 0.67 5.73 30.91
CA GLY A 27 -0.42 4.77 30.99
C GLY A 27 0.08 3.34 31.09
N TYR A 28 -0.81 2.43 30.80
CA TYR A 28 -0.53 1.00 30.89
C TYR A 28 -0.95 0.28 29.62
N VAL A 29 -0.15 -0.67 29.19
CA VAL A 29 -0.57 -1.71 28.25
C VAL A 29 -0.92 -2.95 29.06
N TYR A 30 -2.12 -3.46 28.90
CA TYR A 30 -2.64 -4.55 29.75
C TYR A 30 -3.41 -5.60 28.95
N GLU A 31 -3.49 -6.82 29.49
CA GLU A 31 -4.29 -7.90 28.93
C GLU A 31 -5.75 -7.74 29.36
N ASP A 32 -6.60 -7.35 28.42
CA ASP A 32 -8.05 -7.21 28.61
C ASP A 32 -8.73 -8.58 28.48
N GLY A 33 -8.81 -9.28 29.61
CA GLY A 33 -9.34 -10.65 29.66
C GLY A 33 -10.85 -10.73 29.50
N ASN A 34 -11.59 -9.68 29.89
CA ASN A 34 -13.06 -9.64 29.81
C ASN A 34 -13.58 -8.85 28.61
N LYS A 35 -12.69 -8.23 27.81
CA LYS A 35 -12.94 -7.48 26.57
C LYS A 35 -13.86 -6.27 26.76
N ASN A 36 -13.74 -5.58 27.90
CA ASN A 36 -14.53 -4.40 28.20
C ASN A 36 -13.82 -3.07 27.89
N ASN A 37 -12.57 -3.14 27.39
CA ASN A 37 -11.69 -2.00 27.07
C ASN A 37 -11.41 -1.08 28.27
N LYS A 38 -11.48 -1.60 29.50
CA LYS A 38 -11.20 -0.87 30.75
C LYS A 38 -10.26 -1.70 31.61
N ARG A 39 -9.22 -1.05 32.13
CA ARG A 39 -8.27 -1.73 32.99
C ARG A 39 -8.87 -2.05 34.36
N ASP A 40 -9.19 -3.32 34.59
CA ASP A 40 -9.70 -3.81 35.85
C ASP A 40 -8.57 -4.19 36.84
N LYS A 41 -8.86 -4.19 38.14
CA LYS A 41 -7.84 -4.48 39.20
C LYS A 41 -7.16 -5.84 39.07
N LYS A 42 -7.78 -6.80 38.38
CA LYS A 42 -7.24 -8.15 38.20
C LYS A 42 -6.47 -8.34 36.89
N GLU A 43 -6.56 -7.37 35.99
CA GLU A 43 -5.91 -7.43 34.70
C GLU A 43 -4.44 -7.07 34.83
N LYS A 44 -3.61 -7.88 34.15
CA LYS A 44 -2.16 -7.80 34.24
C LYS A 44 -1.62 -6.85 33.18
N GLY A 45 -0.68 -6.01 33.59
CA GLY A 45 0.14 -5.29 32.62
C GLY A 45 1.01 -6.23 31.80
N ILE A 46 1.29 -5.88 30.58
CA ILE A 46 2.14 -6.64 29.65
C ILE A 46 3.50 -5.96 29.59
N GLU A 47 4.56 -6.68 29.97
CA GLU A 47 5.95 -6.21 29.93
C GLU A 47 6.51 -6.20 28.50
N GLY A 48 7.38 -5.22 28.17
CA GLY A 48 8.14 -5.19 26.93
C GLY A 48 7.34 -4.82 25.69
N VAL A 49 6.11 -4.33 25.85
CA VAL A 49 5.32 -3.82 24.71
C VAL A 49 5.80 -2.44 24.33
N ALA A 50 6.06 -2.23 23.04
CA ALA A 50 6.46 -0.94 22.52
C ALA A 50 5.27 0.02 22.43
N VAL A 51 5.49 1.29 22.81
CA VAL A 51 4.56 2.41 22.67
C VAL A 51 5.30 3.56 22.01
N SER A 52 4.67 4.22 21.06
CA SER A 52 5.27 5.29 20.29
C SER A 52 4.44 6.57 20.34
N ASN A 53 5.12 7.70 20.12
CA ASN A 53 4.52 9.02 19.86
C ASN A 53 4.69 9.43 18.38
N GLY A 54 4.99 8.48 17.49
CA GLY A 54 5.28 8.74 16.07
C GLY A 54 6.73 9.11 15.78
N ILE A 55 7.60 9.24 16.81
CA ILE A 55 9.05 9.49 16.69
C ILE A 55 9.81 8.58 17.63
N GLN A 56 9.56 8.72 18.93
CA GLN A 56 10.18 7.92 19.97
C GLN A 56 9.41 6.63 20.19
N VAL A 57 10.13 5.60 20.61
CA VAL A 57 9.58 4.29 20.98
C VAL A 57 10.11 3.92 22.37
N VAL A 58 9.19 3.65 23.28
CA VAL A 58 9.51 3.20 24.64
C VAL A 58 8.90 1.82 24.87
N GLN A 59 9.42 1.06 25.83
CA GLN A 59 8.86 -0.25 26.19
C GLN A 59 8.25 -0.21 27.59
N THR A 60 7.15 -0.91 27.77
CA THR A 60 6.49 -1.07 29.07
C THR A 60 7.35 -1.86 30.04
N ASN A 61 7.28 -1.47 31.32
CA ASN A 61 7.91 -2.22 32.42
C ASN A 61 7.08 -3.46 32.82
N LYS A 62 7.51 -4.17 33.87
CA LYS A 62 6.83 -5.39 34.40
C LYS A 62 5.37 -5.18 34.80
N ALA A 63 4.96 -3.95 35.12
CA ALA A 63 3.58 -3.62 35.45
C ALA A 63 2.78 -3.21 34.20
N GLY A 64 3.37 -3.25 33.01
CA GLY A 64 2.80 -2.74 31.77
C GLY A 64 2.82 -1.21 31.66
N PHE A 65 3.48 -0.50 32.59
CA PHE A 65 3.51 0.96 32.63
C PHE A 65 4.52 1.54 31.63
N TYR A 66 4.15 2.64 30.99
CA TYR A 66 5.01 3.44 30.12
C TYR A 66 4.89 4.93 30.40
N GLU A 67 5.92 5.67 30.04
CA GLU A 67 5.94 7.13 29.98
C GLU A 67 6.63 7.55 28.67
N ILE A 68 6.06 8.53 27.97
CA ILE A 68 6.59 9.03 26.70
C ILE A 68 6.35 10.53 26.58
N PRO A 69 7.34 11.32 26.15
CA PRO A 69 7.17 12.75 25.87
C PRO A 69 6.18 12.98 24.73
N VAL A 70 5.39 14.06 24.82
CA VAL A 70 4.44 14.45 23.78
C VAL A 70 4.38 15.96 23.60
N SER A 71 4.06 16.38 22.37
CA SER A 71 3.71 17.76 22.02
C SER A 71 2.21 18.00 22.19
N SER A 72 1.75 19.21 21.86
CA SER A 72 0.32 19.58 21.88
C SER A 72 -0.47 19.03 20.69
N ASP A 73 0.21 18.46 19.72
CA ASP A 73 -0.37 17.80 18.54
C ASP A 73 0.41 16.53 18.30
N GLN A 74 -0.13 15.40 18.73
CA GLN A 74 0.58 14.13 18.63
C GLN A 74 -0.36 12.94 18.85
N ILE A 75 -0.11 11.84 18.16
CA ILE A 75 -0.81 10.58 18.38
C ILE A 75 0.11 9.63 19.14
N ILE A 76 -0.40 9.09 20.25
CA ILE A 76 0.27 8.06 21.03
C ILE A 76 -0.36 6.71 20.65
N PHE A 77 0.45 5.72 20.32
CA PHE A 77 -0.07 4.42 19.93
C PHE A 77 0.76 3.26 20.48
N VAL A 78 0.07 2.14 20.72
CA VAL A 78 0.73 0.89 21.07
C VAL A 78 1.13 0.16 19.79
N ILE A 79 2.40 -0.27 19.71
CA ILE A 79 2.88 -1.16 18.66
C ILE A 79 2.44 -2.57 19.04
N LYS A 80 1.32 -3.01 18.45
CA LYS A 80 0.70 -4.30 18.76
C LYS A 80 1.74 -5.44 18.73
N PRO A 81 1.99 -6.13 19.83
CA PRO A 81 2.89 -7.28 19.83
C PRO A 81 2.23 -8.49 19.15
N ALA A 82 3.06 -9.44 18.68
CA ALA A 82 2.56 -10.74 18.23
C ALA A 82 1.82 -11.48 19.36
N GLN A 83 0.89 -12.38 18.99
CA GLN A 83 0.04 -13.17 19.90
C GLN A 83 -1.03 -12.34 20.65
N TYR A 84 -1.22 -11.09 20.25
CA TYR A 84 -2.29 -10.21 20.74
C TYR A 84 -3.01 -9.56 19.58
N ARG A 85 -4.25 -9.13 19.82
CA ARG A 85 -4.96 -8.22 18.94
C ARG A 85 -5.40 -6.97 19.69
N CYS A 86 -5.49 -5.87 18.99
CA CYS A 86 -6.16 -4.68 19.50
C CYS A 86 -7.69 -4.89 19.46
N PRO A 87 -8.47 -4.27 20.34
CA PRO A 87 -9.89 -4.12 20.12
C PRO A 87 -10.18 -3.50 18.76
N VAL A 88 -11.35 -3.76 18.21
CA VAL A 88 -11.83 -3.10 16.99
C VAL A 88 -13.10 -2.33 17.30
N ASN A 89 -13.32 -1.24 16.57
CA ASN A 89 -14.59 -0.54 16.61
C ASN A 89 -15.68 -1.29 15.81
N GLU A 90 -16.86 -0.74 15.73
CA GLU A 90 -18.00 -1.29 14.97
C GLU A 90 -17.73 -1.46 13.47
N PHE A 91 -16.70 -0.79 12.95
CA PHE A 91 -16.29 -0.86 11.53
C PHE A 91 -15.07 -1.77 11.30
N ASN A 92 -14.71 -2.61 12.26
CA ASN A 92 -13.53 -3.47 12.24
C ASN A 92 -12.18 -2.72 12.18
N GLN A 93 -12.14 -1.42 12.50
CA GLN A 93 -10.89 -0.68 12.57
C GLN A 93 -10.21 -0.93 13.92
N PRO A 94 -8.91 -1.32 13.93
CA PRO A 94 -8.17 -1.55 15.16
C PRO A 94 -8.02 -0.28 16.01
N GLN A 95 -8.27 -0.40 17.30
CA GLN A 95 -8.21 0.68 18.29
C GLN A 95 -6.90 0.55 19.08
N PHE A 96 -5.84 1.19 18.60
CA PHE A 96 -4.49 1.07 19.15
C PHE A 96 -3.82 2.41 19.45
N PHE A 97 -4.55 3.53 19.34
CA PHE A 97 -4.00 4.87 19.44
C PHE A 97 -4.87 5.81 20.29
N TYR A 98 -4.28 6.92 20.68
CA TYR A 98 -4.94 8.05 21.33
C TYR A 98 -4.47 9.36 20.68
N ASN A 99 -5.40 10.12 20.14
CA ASN A 99 -5.13 11.45 19.60
C ASN A 99 -4.99 12.46 20.76
N HIS A 100 -3.83 13.10 20.88
CA HIS A 100 -3.60 14.23 21.76
C HIS A 100 -3.56 15.52 20.95
N LYS A 101 -4.70 16.15 20.81
CA LYS A 101 -4.89 17.39 20.06
C LYS A 101 -5.86 18.26 20.87
N PRO A 102 -5.39 18.93 21.98
CA PRO A 102 -6.26 19.62 22.94
C PRO A 102 -7.21 20.62 22.33
N GLY A 103 -6.76 21.37 21.32
CA GLY A 103 -7.55 22.36 20.58
C GLY A 103 -8.31 21.79 19.39
N GLY A 104 -8.13 20.52 19.07
CA GLY A 104 -8.61 19.93 17.82
C GLY A 104 -7.80 20.36 16.59
N SER A 105 -8.19 19.88 15.44
CA SER A 105 -7.66 20.32 14.15
C SER A 105 -7.97 21.79 13.87
N PRO A 106 -7.18 22.51 13.05
CA PRO A 106 -7.42 23.92 12.76
C PRO A 106 -8.84 24.18 12.22
N ALA A 107 -9.44 25.25 12.70
CA ALA A 107 -10.75 25.68 12.20
C ALA A 107 -10.64 26.22 10.77
N GLY A 108 -11.62 25.89 9.93
CA GLY A 108 -11.71 26.43 8.56
C GLY A 108 -11.20 25.50 7.46
N SER A 109 -10.69 24.32 7.80
CA SER A 109 -10.39 23.28 6.81
C SER A 109 -11.66 22.82 6.09
N LYS A 110 -11.53 22.50 4.81
CA LYS A 110 -12.65 22.05 3.96
C LYS A 110 -13.34 20.81 4.52
N TYR A 111 -12.59 19.88 5.06
CA TYR A 111 -13.08 18.66 5.68
C TYR A 111 -12.80 18.66 7.18
N LYS A 112 -13.62 17.94 7.95
CA LYS A 112 -13.49 17.87 9.39
C LYS A 112 -12.26 17.05 9.80
N GLY A 113 -11.39 17.65 10.60
CA GLY A 113 -10.31 16.97 11.29
C GLY A 113 -10.70 16.43 12.67
N VAL A 114 -9.71 16.17 13.49
CA VAL A 114 -9.85 15.66 14.86
C VAL A 114 -10.56 16.68 15.75
N GLU A 115 -11.58 16.26 16.48
CA GLU A 115 -12.28 17.12 17.44
C GLU A 115 -11.36 17.44 18.64
N PRO A 116 -11.56 18.57 19.33
CA PRO A 116 -10.75 18.91 20.51
C PRO A 116 -10.76 17.78 21.55
N THR A 117 -9.57 17.27 21.88
CA THR A 117 -9.43 16.18 22.87
C THR A 117 -9.38 16.70 24.32
N GLY A 118 -9.23 18.02 24.50
CA GLY A 118 -9.08 18.62 25.82
C GLY A 118 -7.73 18.32 26.49
N ALA A 119 -7.68 18.45 27.79
CA ALA A 119 -6.47 18.23 28.57
C ALA A 119 -6.04 16.76 28.53
N MET A 120 -4.73 16.51 28.61
CA MET A 120 -4.15 15.17 28.70
C MET A 120 -4.79 14.40 29.86
N PRO A 121 -5.33 13.19 29.63
CA PRO A 121 -5.83 12.35 30.71
C PRO A 121 -4.71 11.90 31.63
N GLY A 122 -5.03 11.60 32.88
CA GLY A 122 -4.05 11.13 33.87
C GLY A 122 -3.40 9.78 33.53
N SER A 123 -4.04 9.00 32.67
CA SER A 123 -3.54 7.73 32.13
C SER A 123 -4.11 7.48 30.74
N ILE A 124 -3.30 7.03 29.80
CA ILE A 124 -3.69 6.56 28.48
C ILE A 124 -3.40 5.07 28.44
N ASP A 125 -4.44 4.26 28.63
CA ASP A 125 -4.31 2.81 28.78
C ASP A 125 -4.68 2.11 27.46
N PHE A 126 -3.85 1.14 27.04
CA PHE A 126 -4.06 0.35 25.84
C PHE A 126 -4.44 -1.09 26.19
N PRO A 127 -5.69 -1.50 25.94
CA PRO A 127 -6.14 -2.88 26.08
C PRO A 127 -5.60 -3.74 24.93
N LEU A 128 -5.07 -4.92 25.26
CA LEU A 128 -4.71 -5.95 24.30
C LEU A 128 -5.42 -7.25 24.66
N ILE A 129 -5.95 -7.93 23.68
CA ILE A 129 -6.65 -9.20 23.83
C ILE A 129 -5.72 -10.33 23.39
N ALA A 130 -5.40 -11.27 24.27
CA ALA A 130 -4.59 -12.42 23.93
C ALA A 130 -5.25 -13.23 22.79
N GLN A 131 -4.49 -13.46 21.73
CA GLN A 131 -4.94 -14.20 20.55
C GLN A 131 -3.76 -14.94 19.94
N PRO A 132 -3.72 -16.29 20.06
CA PRO A 132 -2.72 -17.08 19.36
C PRO A 132 -2.73 -16.79 17.86
N GLU A 133 -1.57 -16.52 17.31
CA GLU A 133 -1.38 -16.26 15.88
C GLU A 133 -0.69 -17.46 15.24
N PRO A 134 -1.18 -18.00 14.11
CA PRO A 134 -0.51 -19.08 13.41
C PRO A 134 0.79 -18.61 12.76
N ASP A 135 1.75 -19.52 12.57
CA ASP A 135 2.99 -19.23 11.84
C ASP A 135 2.73 -18.93 10.34
N ALA A 136 1.65 -19.49 9.79
CA ALA A 136 1.21 -19.25 8.42
C ALA A 136 -0.15 -18.54 8.42
N TYR A 137 -0.22 -17.40 7.76
CA TYR A 137 -1.46 -16.61 7.62
C TYR A 137 -1.46 -15.80 6.33
N THR A 138 -2.61 -15.23 6.01
CA THR A 138 -2.80 -14.37 4.84
C THR A 138 -3.32 -13.00 5.27
N ALA A 139 -2.86 -11.94 4.60
CA ALA A 139 -3.44 -10.61 4.65
C ALA A 139 -4.01 -10.24 3.27
N LEU A 140 -5.12 -9.49 3.25
CA LEU A 140 -5.66 -8.86 2.04
C LEU A 140 -4.96 -7.53 1.82
N ILE A 141 -4.55 -7.26 0.57
CA ILE A 141 -3.90 -6.02 0.17
C ILE A 141 -4.70 -5.38 -0.95
N PHE A 142 -5.16 -4.13 -0.73
CA PHE A 142 -5.87 -3.33 -1.70
C PHE A 142 -5.01 -2.14 -2.13
N GLY A 143 -4.77 -1.99 -3.42
CA GLY A 143 -4.26 -0.76 -4.01
C GLY A 143 -5.43 0.14 -4.42
N ASP A 144 -5.31 1.43 -4.21
CA ASP A 144 -6.12 2.55 -4.71
C ASP A 144 -7.62 2.21 -4.93
N PRO A 145 -8.43 2.10 -3.87
CA PRO A 145 -9.88 2.06 -4.03
C PRO A 145 -10.43 3.31 -4.72
N GLN A 146 -9.97 4.45 -4.37
CA GLN A 146 -10.02 5.79 -4.96
C GLN A 146 -11.37 6.18 -5.64
N PRO A 147 -12.53 6.00 -4.98
CA PRO A 147 -13.79 6.51 -5.49
C PRO A 147 -13.86 8.03 -5.35
N TYR A 148 -14.28 8.72 -6.42
CA TYR A 148 -14.55 10.17 -6.43
C TYR A 148 -16.03 10.49 -6.14
N THR A 149 -16.89 9.48 -6.17
CA THR A 149 -18.34 9.60 -6.00
C THR A 149 -18.90 8.43 -5.20
N GLU A 150 -20.09 8.61 -4.62
CA GLU A 150 -20.83 7.51 -3.97
C GLU A 150 -21.13 6.35 -4.93
N GLN A 151 -21.34 6.65 -6.22
CA GLN A 151 -21.53 5.62 -7.25
C GLN A 151 -20.28 4.76 -7.40
N GLU A 152 -19.09 5.35 -7.36
CA GLU A 152 -17.82 4.62 -7.46
C GLU A 152 -17.54 3.83 -6.18
N VAL A 153 -17.96 4.33 -4.99
CA VAL A 153 -17.99 3.50 -3.77
C VAL A 153 -18.89 2.27 -3.96
N ALA A 154 -20.05 2.44 -4.62
CA ALA A 154 -20.94 1.31 -4.92
C ALA A 154 -20.30 0.32 -5.92
N TYR A 155 -19.52 0.81 -6.89
CA TYR A 155 -18.74 -0.05 -7.80
C TYR A 155 -17.66 -0.84 -7.06
N PHE A 156 -16.91 -0.18 -6.17
CA PHE A 156 -15.95 -0.85 -5.30
C PHE A 156 -16.62 -1.92 -4.42
N ALA A 157 -17.72 -1.56 -3.77
CA ALA A 157 -18.45 -2.49 -2.89
C ALA A 157 -18.97 -3.73 -3.64
N LYS A 158 -19.53 -3.55 -4.85
CA LYS A 158 -20.08 -4.66 -5.66
C LYS A 158 -19.01 -5.46 -6.40
N GLY A 159 -17.98 -4.77 -6.94
CA GLY A 159 -17.00 -5.38 -7.83
C GLY A 159 -15.78 -5.98 -7.13
N ILE A 160 -15.53 -5.60 -5.86
CA ILE A 160 -14.38 -6.08 -5.07
C ILE A 160 -14.84 -6.67 -3.73
N VAL A 161 -15.52 -5.85 -2.90
CA VAL A 161 -15.83 -6.26 -1.52
C VAL A 161 -16.79 -7.43 -1.47
N ALA A 162 -17.78 -7.46 -2.37
CA ALA A 162 -18.84 -8.49 -2.36
C ALA A 162 -18.30 -9.93 -2.49
N GLU A 163 -17.21 -10.13 -3.25
CA GLU A 163 -16.60 -11.47 -3.38
C GLU A 163 -15.76 -11.87 -2.15
N LEU A 164 -15.51 -10.94 -1.25
CA LEU A 164 -14.73 -11.12 -0.02
C LEU A 164 -15.60 -11.08 1.25
N GLU A 165 -16.89 -10.79 1.13
CA GLU A 165 -17.80 -10.66 2.26
C GLU A 165 -17.87 -11.95 3.08
N GLY A 166 -17.52 -11.85 4.37
CA GLY A 166 -17.47 -13.00 5.27
C GLY A 166 -16.34 -14.00 4.99
N SER A 167 -15.39 -13.67 4.13
CA SER A 167 -14.21 -14.50 3.84
C SER A 167 -13.39 -14.73 5.10
N LYS A 168 -12.92 -15.98 5.29
CA LYS A 168 -11.99 -16.36 6.36
C LYS A 168 -10.58 -16.63 5.84
N GLU A 169 -10.32 -16.25 4.58
CA GLU A 169 -9.03 -16.51 3.94
C GLU A 169 -7.92 -15.63 4.50
N ALA A 170 -8.26 -14.43 4.99
CA ALA A 170 -7.30 -13.49 5.55
C ALA A 170 -7.60 -13.14 7.01
N VAL A 171 -6.57 -12.86 7.79
CA VAL A 171 -6.68 -12.48 9.21
C VAL A 171 -6.82 -10.98 9.42
N PHE A 172 -6.39 -10.17 8.44
CA PHE A 172 -6.60 -8.72 8.37
C PHE A 172 -6.51 -8.22 6.92
N GLY A 173 -6.95 -7.00 6.69
CA GLY A 173 -6.77 -6.28 5.42
C GLY A 173 -5.96 -5.00 5.61
N LEU A 174 -5.31 -4.56 4.53
CA LEU A 174 -4.55 -3.32 4.44
C LEU A 174 -4.82 -2.66 3.08
N SER A 175 -5.29 -1.40 3.10
CA SER A 175 -5.36 -0.57 1.91
C SER A 175 -4.15 0.35 1.82
N LEU A 176 -3.55 0.44 0.63
CA LEU A 176 -2.27 1.10 0.35
C LEU A 176 -2.44 2.57 -0.09
N GLY A 177 -3.36 3.30 0.54
CA GLY A 177 -3.62 4.70 0.24
C GLY A 177 -4.60 4.93 -0.90
N ASP A 178 -4.87 6.21 -1.16
CA ASP A 178 -5.91 6.65 -2.08
C ASP A 178 -7.23 5.91 -1.80
N LEU A 179 -7.61 5.96 -0.51
CA LEU A 179 -8.82 5.31 -0.03
C LEU A 179 -10.06 5.92 -0.69
N VAL A 180 -9.96 7.23 -1.01
CA VAL A 180 -10.92 8.02 -1.78
C VAL A 180 -10.19 8.93 -2.77
N GLY A 181 -10.93 9.60 -3.67
CA GLY A 181 -10.37 10.52 -4.67
C GLY A 181 -10.71 11.98 -4.31
N ASP A 182 -9.90 12.69 -3.52
CA ASP A 182 -10.02 14.12 -3.14
C ASP A 182 -11.29 14.50 -2.36
N HIS A 183 -12.29 13.63 -2.28
CA HIS A 183 -13.53 13.89 -1.56
C HIS A 183 -13.56 13.14 -0.23
N LEU A 184 -12.95 13.72 0.80
CA LEU A 184 -12.67 13.03 2.06
C LEU A 184 -13.93 12.64 2.86
N ASP A 185 -15.11 13.21 2.57
CA ASP A 185 -16.38 12.74 3.14
C ASP A 185 -16.72 11.30 2.70
N LEU A 186 -16.12 10.82 1.60
CA LEU A 186 -16.27 9.43 1.14
C LEU A 186 -15.49 8.41 1.99
N HIS A 187 -14.62 8.83 2.92
CA HIS A 187 -14.00 7.93 3.90
C HIS A 187 -15.05 7.10 4.66
N ASN A 188 -16.15 7.71 5.11
CA ASN A 188 -17.21 6.98 5.81
C ASN A 188 -17.94 5.93 4.94
N PRO A 189 -18.39 6.21 3.70
CA PRO A 189 -18.88 5.20 2.77
C PRO A 189 -17.86 4.09 2.48
N TYR A 190 -16.58 4.42 2.29
CA TYR A 190 -15.50 3.45 2.10
C TYR A 190 -15.34 2.51 3.31
N ILE A 191 -15.28 3.06 4.54
CA ILE A 191 -15.21 2.30 5.80
C ILE A 191 -16.37 1.32 5.91
N LYS A 192 -17.60 1.77 5.61
CA LYS A 192 -18.79 0.91 5.61
C LYS A 192 -18.75 -0.20 4.56
N ALA A 193 -18.11 0.07 3.42
CA ALA A 193 -17.92 -0.94 2.40
C ALA A 193 -16.92 -2.01 2.89
N THR A 194 -15.72 -1.63 3.32
CA THR A 194 -14.67 -2.55 3.79
C THR A 194 -15.08 -3.33 5.04
N GLN A 195 -15.89 -2.75 5.93
CA GLN A 195 -16.46 -3.42 7.11
C GLN A 195 -17.12 -4.76 6.77
N LYS A 196 -17.78 -4.87 5.61
CA LYS A 196 -18.51 -6.08 5.17
C LYS A 196 -17.61 -7.30 4.98
N ILE A 197 -16.31 -7.09 4.76
CA ILE A 197 -15.33 -8.18 4.66
C ILE A 197 -15.25 -8.94 6.00
N GLY A 198 -15.45 -8.25 7.13
CA GLY A 198 -15.61 -8.88 8.45
C GLY A 198 -14.30 -9.19 9.18
N ILE A 199 -13.19 -8.61 8.77
CA ILE A 199 -11.86 -8.76 9.38
C ILE A 199 -11.29 -7.39 9.81
N PRO A 200 -10.33 -7.33 10.76
CA PRO A 200 -9.62 -6.09 11.09
C PRO A 200 -9.03 -5.44 9.84
N TRP A 201 -9.22 -4.12 9.68
CA TRP A 201 -8.81 -3.40 8.48
C TRP A 201 -7.91 -2.23 8.83
N TYR A 202 -6.68 -2.25 8.31
CA TYR A 202 -5.70 -1.18 8.42
C TYR A 202 -5.71 -0.32 7.16
N ASN A 203 -5.37 0.95 7.31
CA ASN A 203 -5.31 1.89 6.20
C ASN A 203 -4.01 2.67 6.26
N LEU A 204 -3.45 3.01 5.11
CA LEU A 204 -2.43 4.04 4.99
C LEU A 204 -2.97 5.19 4.14
N MET A 205 -2.33 6.35 4.24
CA MET A 205 -2.73 7.56 3.54
C MET A 205 -2.11 7.59 2.15
N GLY A 206 -2.92 7.93 1.13
CA GLY A 206 -2.45 8.27 -0.21
C GLY A 206 -2.56 9.77 -0.47
N ASN A 207 -2.04 10.24 -1.60
CA ASN A 207 -2.08 11.66 -1.92
C ASN A 207 -3.50 12.20 -2.12
N HIS A 208 -4.47 11.36 -2.48
CA HIS A 208 -5.88 11.76 -2.59
C HIS A 208 -6.64 11.73 -1.25
N ASP A 209 -6.01 11.26 -0.17
CA ASP A 209 -6.59 11.29 1.19
C ASP A 209 -6.20 12.55 1.99
N MET A 210 -5.41 13.46 1.38
CA MET A 210 -4.90 14.66 2.03
C MET A 210 -5.93 15.79 2.14
N ASN A 211 -5.76 16.62 3.15
CA ASN A 211 -6.36 17.94 3.22
C ASN A 211 -5.60 18.90 2.29
N TYR A 212 -6.01 19.01 1.02
CA TYR A 212 -5.35 19.86 0.01
C TYR A 212 -5.40 21.36 0.29
N ASP A 213 -6.22 21.81 1.24
CA ASP A 213 -6.25 23.17 1.76
C ASP A 213 -5.27 23.41 2.91
N ALA A 214 -4.51 22.39 3.33
CA ALA A 214 -3.48 22.51 4.33
C ALA A 214 -2.31 23.40 3.85
N THR A 215 -1.75 24.17 4.77
CA THR A 215 -0.62 25.09 4.49
C THR A 215 0.73 24.52 4.95
N ALA A 216 0.71 23.39 5.61
CA ALA A 216 1.89 22.69 6.10
C ALA A 216 1.62 21.18 6.10
N ASP A 217 2.68 20.40 5.93
CA ASP A 217 2.67 18.94 5.88
C ASP A 217 1.99 18.31 7.12
N SER A 218 2.29 18.84 8.30
CA SER A 218 1.69 18.41 9.57
C SER A 218 0.18 18.68 9.71
N LEU A 219 -0.45 19.28 8.71
CA LEU A 219 -1.89 19.57 8.67
C LEU A 219 -2.56 18.88 7.49
N SER A 220 -1.80 18.15 6.68
CA SER A 220 -2.33 17.47 5.49
C SER A 220 -3.07 16.17 5.81
N ASP A 221 -2.88 15.61 6.98
CA ASP A 221 -3.42 14.33 7.44
C ASP A 221 -4.58 14.45 8.48
N GLU A 222 -5.05 15.66 8.79
CA GLU A 222 -6.04 15.93 9.82
C GLU A 222 -7.37 15.15 9.68
N THR A 223 -7.88 15.02 8.45
CA THR A 223 -9.11 14.26 8.17
C THR A 223 -8.84 12.76 8.16
N PHE A 224 -7.65 12.35 7.70
CA PHE A 224 -7.22 10.96 7.79
C PHE A 224 -7.09 10.53 9.26
N GLU A 225 -6.39 11.30 10.09
CA GLU A 225 -6.23 11.04 11.52
C GLU A 225 -7.56 10.89 12.27
N ARG A 226 -8.54 11.72 11.90
CA ARG A 226 -9.89 11.63 12.46
C ARG A 226 -10.56 10.30 12.19
N ASN A 227 -10.42 9.77 10.96
CA ASN A 227 -11.15 8.60 10.49
C ASN A 227 -10.40 7.28 10.74
N PHE A 228 -9.06 7.31 10.73
CA PHE A 228 -8.21 6.10 10.72
C PHE A 228 -7.13 6.09 11.81
N GLY A 229 -6.85 7.22 12.45
CA GLY A 229 -5.76 7.36 13.42
C GLY A 229 -4.44 7.74 12.77
N PRO A 230 -3.29 7.34 13.34
CA PRO A 230 -1.99 7.80 12.89
C PRO A 230 -1.72 7.43 11.43
N ALA A 231 -1.18 8.40 10.64
CA ALA A 231 -0.70 8.16 9.29
C ALA A 231 0.61 7.34 9.27
N ASN A 232 1.33 7.29 10.41
CA ASN A 232 2.57 6.55 10.58
C ASN A 232 2.48 5.66 11.83
N TYR A 233 2.58 4.34 11.67
CA TYR A 233 2.48 3.38 12.77
C TYR A 233 3.08 2.04 12.41
N SER A 234 3.20 1.15 13.40
CA SER A 234 3.66 -0.23 13.17
C SER A 234 2.89 -1.23 14.03
N TYR A 235 2.95 -2.49 13.64
CA TYR A 235 2.35 -3.61 14.37
C TYR A 235 3.01 -4.93 13.99
N ASN A 236 2.86 -5.94 14.84
CA ASN A 236 3.38 -7.28 14.59
C ASN A 236 2.25 -8.29 14.38
N VAL A 237 2.43 -9.22 13.43
CA VAL A 237 1.61 -10.42 13.29
C VAL A 237 2.56 -11.60 13.08
N GLY A 238 2.53 -12.61 13.96
CA GLY A 238 3.46 -13.73 13.93
C GLY A 238 4.92 -13.27 13.91
N LYS A 239 5.66 -13.66 12.88
CA LYS A 239 7.07 -13.24 12.67
C LYS A 239 7.23 -12.08 11.69
N ALA A 240 6.16 -11.42 11.29
CA ALA A 240 6.24 -10.22 10.48
C ALA A 240 6.02 -8.96 11.32
N HIS A 241 6.79 -7.92 11.02
CA HIS A 241 6.69 -6.58 11.57
C HIS A 241 6.31 -5.64 10.43
N PHE A 242 5.13 -5.04 10.53
CA PHE A 242 4.58 -4.10 9.55
C PHE A 242 4.86 -2.69 9.99
N ILE A 243 5.38 -1.86 9.09
CA ILE A 243 5.61 -0.42 9.29
C ILE A 243 4.82 0.31 8.21
N ILE A 244 3.84 1.08 8.62
CA ILE A 244 2.94 1.85 7.76
C ILE A 244 3.39 3.30 7.79
N LEU A 245 3.57 3.90 6.61
CA LEU A 245 4.16 5.21 6.47
C LEU A 245 3.35 6.08 5.49
N ASP A 246 3.11 7.29 5.86
CA ASP A 246 2.80 8.37 4.95
C ASP A 246 4.09 8.79 4.24
N ASP A 247 4.15 8.64 2.93
CA ASP A 247 5.32 8.99 2.13
C ASP A 247 5.07 10.20 1.22
N ILE A 248 4.17 11.09 1.63
CA ILE A 248 3.76 12.25 0.87
C ILE A 248 4.24 13.51 1.59
N LEU A 249 5.12 14.25 0.94
CA LEU A 249 5.59 15.55 1.41
C LEU A 249 4.71 16.64 0.81
N TYR A 250 3.90 17.30 1.63
CA TYR A 250 2.93 18.31 1.17
C TYR A 250 2.94 19.56 2.05
N PRO A 251 2.92 20.81 1.48
CA PRO A 251 3.23 21.08 0.07
C PRO A 251 4.63 20.61 -0.33
N ASP A 252 4.87 20.38 -1.64
CA ASP A 252 6.19 20.00 -2.13
C ASP A 252 7.26 20.97 -1.60
N PRO A 253 8.26 20.49 -0.84
CA PRO A 253 9.27 21.36 -0.22
C PRO A 253 10.19 22.06 -1.22
N ARG A 254 10.15 21.67 -2.51
CA ARG A 254 10.98 22.28 -3.57
C ARG A 254 10.43 23.59 -4.08
N ASP A 255 9.10 23.68 -4.25
CA ASP A 255 8.46 24.87 -4.85
C ASP A 255 7.12 25.28 -4.19
N GLY A 256 6.66 24.50 -3.21
CA GLY A 256 5.41 24.73 -2.47
C GLY A 256 4.15 24.36 -3.27
N LYS A 257 4.26 23.57 -4.35
CA LYS A 257 3.14 23.21 -5.22
C LYS A 257 2.96 21.72 -5.35
N GLY A 258 1.74 21.25 -5.10
CA GLY A 258 1.45 19.81 -5.13
C GLY A 258 2.22 19.06 -4.03
N TYR A 259 2.64 17.85 -4.32
CA TYR A 259 3.33 16.98 -3.36
C TYR A 259 4.58 16.34 -3.99
N TRP A 260 5.45 15.81 -3.15
CA TRP A 260 6.62 15.02 -3.54
C TRP A 260 6.68 13.74 -2.71
N GLY A 261 6.95 12.59 -3.34
CA GLY A 261 7.19 11.35 -2.63
C GLY A 261 8.47 11.42 -1.79
N GLY A 262 8.40 10.95 -0.55
CA GLY A 262 9.54 10.96 0.37
C GLY A 262 9.12 10.83 1.82
N PHE A 263 10.08 10.83 2.73
CA PHE A 263 9.85 10.72 4.16
C PHE A 263 10.36 11.94 4.91
N ARG A 264 9.64 12.37 5.94
CA ARG A 264 10.12 13.36 6.91
C ARG A 264 11.23 12.75 7.76
N ASN A 265 12.14 13.58 8.26
CA ASN A 265 13.21 13.11 9.15
C ASN A 265 12.65 12.40 10.41
N SER A 266 11.54 12.91 10.96
CA SER A 266 10.85 12.30 12.10
C SER A 266 10.35 10.87 11.83
N GLN A 267 9.89 10.59 10.61
CA GLN A 267 9.47 9.24 10.20
C GLN A 267 10.67 8.29 10.09
N LEU A 268 11.78 8.75 9.51
CA LEU A 268 13.01 7.95 9.44
C LEU A 268 13.57 7.69 10.85
N GLU A 269 13.45 8.65 11.78
CA GLU A 269 13.79 8.49 13.19
C GLU A 269 12.85 7.49 13.89
N PHE A 270 11.53 7.56 13.62
CA PHE A 270 10.57 6.58 14.10
C PHE A 270 10.94 5.17 13.65
N ILE A 271 11.21 4.96 12.35
CA ILE A 271 11.62 3.65 11.82
C ILE A 271 12.88 3.15 12.53
N GLU A 272 13.89 4.02 12.69
CA GLU A 272 15.12 3.68 13.39
C GLU A 272 14.86 3.26 14.85
N ASN A 273 14.02 3.99 15.56
CA ASN A 273 13.68 3.70 16.97
C ASN A 273 12.83 2.44 17.11
N ASP A 274 11.86 2.22 16.23
CA ASP A 274 11.02 1.04 16.20
C ASP A 274 11.84 -0.23 15.91
N LEU A 275 12.68 -0.19 14.88
CA LEU A 275 13.54 -1.30 14.49
C LEU A 275 14.57 -1.70 15.57
N LYS A 276 14.90 -0.83 16.53
CA LYS A 276 15.74 -1.19 17.69
C LYS A 276 15.06 -2.23 18.60
N THR A 277 13.74 -2.28 18.60
CA THR A 277 12.95 -3.21 19.41
C THR A 277 12.62 -4.52 18.69
N VAL A 278 12.86 -4.59 17.37
CA VAL A 278 12.47 -5.70 16.51
C VAL A 278 13.61 -6.73 16.36
N PRO A 279 13.38 -8.03 16.66
CA PRO A 279 14.36 -9.08 16.41
C PRO A 279 14.81 -9.17 14.96
N LYS A 280 16.09 -9.45 14.72
CA LYS A 280 16.69 -9.40 13.37
C LYS A 280 16.24 -10.54 12.44
N ASP A 281 15.62 -11.58 12.96
CA ASP A 281 15.06 -12.69 12.20
C ASP A 281 13.63 -12.44 11.67
N ARG A 282 13.06 -11.28 11.97
CA ARG A 282 11.71 -10.92 11.50
C ARG A 282 11.68 -10.59 10.01
N LEU A 283 10.53 -10.81 9.40
CA LEU A 283 10.18 -10.20 8.11
C LEU A 283 9.77 -8.74 8.38
N ILE A 284 10.44 -7.79 7.76
CA ILE A 284 10.03 -6.38 7.79
C ILE A 284 9.20 -6.10 6.55
N VAL A 285 7.94 -5.73 6.76
CA VAL A 285 7.02 -5.31 5.71
C VAL A 285 6.78 -3.81 5.85
N LEU A 286 7.30 -3.04 4.91
CA LEU A 286 7.00 -1.61 4.78
C LEU A 286 5.76 -1.45 3.91
N ALA A 287 4.88 -0.53 4.25
CA ALA A 287 3.77 -0.15 3.39
C ALA A 287 3.69 1.38 3.34
N PHE A 288 3.64 1.91 2.14
CA PHE A 288 3.53 3.34 1.82
C PHE A 288 2.84 3.47 0.46
N HIS A 289 2.47 4.68 0.06
CA HIS A 289 1.64 4.85 -1.13
C HIS A 289 2.46 4.96 -2.42
N ILE A 290 3.41 5.90 -2.49
CA ILE A 290 4.21 6.20 -3.68
C ILE A 290 5.39 5.23 -3.78
N PRO A 291 5.58 4.48 -4.90
CA PRO A 291 6.63 3.48 -4.97
C PRO A 291 8.04 4.08 -4.94
N LEU A 292 8.97 3.38 -4.29
CA LEU A 292 10.40 3.73 -4.24
C LEU A 292 11.07 3.68 -5.62
N LYS A 293 10.57 2.82 -6.54
CA LYS A 293 11.07 2.69 -7.91
C LYS A 293 10.51 3.83 -8.75
N ASN A 294 11.08 4.99 -8.55
CA ASN A 294 10.65 6.21 -9.21
C ASN A 294 11.83 7.12 -9.55
N THR A 295 11.59 8.16 -10.37
CA THR A 295 12.59 9.20 -10.65
C THR A 295 12.73 10.13 -9.44
N GLU A 296 13.82 10.92 -9.41
CA GLU A 296 14.02 11.95 -8.36
C GLU A 296 12.90 13.00 -8.37
N GLU A 297 12.30 13.26 -9.52
CA GLU A 297 11.17 14.18 -9.63
C GLU A 297 9.95 13.67 -8.88
N ALA A 298 9.73 12.36 -8.84
CA ALA A 298 8.56 11.73 -8.22
C ALA A 298 8.80 11.26 -6.79
N PHE A 299 10.05 10.85 -6.44
CA PHE A 299 10.39 10.39 -5.09
C PHE A 299 11.80 10.81 -4.69
N ARG A 300 11.97 11.33 -3.46
CA ARG A 300 13.25 11.80 -2.93
C ARG A 300 14.21 10.64 -2.66
N SER A 301 15.22 10.48 -3.53
CA SER A 301 16.17 9.36 -3.48
C SER A 301 16.99 9.30 -2.19
N ALA A 302 17.25 10.45 -1.56
CA ALA A 302 17.95 10.49 -0.27
C ALA A 302 17.21 9.73 0.84
N ASP A 303 15.89 9.83 0.87
CA ASP A 303 15.06 9.13 1.87
C ASP A 303 15.02 7.63 1.60
N ARG A 304 14.86 7.23 0.33
CA ARG A 304 14.98 5.82 -0.08
C ARG A 304 16.31 5.23 0.36
N ASN A 305 17.41 5.93 0.10
CA ASN A 305 18.73 5.46 0.48
C ASN A 305 18.87 5.33 2.01
N ARG A 306 18.34 6.29 2.78
CA ARG A 306 18.35 6.20 4.26
C ARG A 306 17.49 5.03 4.74
N LEU A 307 16.33 4.80 4.14
CA LEU A 307 15.48 3.65 4.43
C LEU A 307 16.24 2.33 4.19
N PHE A 308 16.93 2.21 3.05
CA PHE A 308 17.75 1.03 2.74
C PHE A 308 18.85 0.79 3.77
N GLU A 309 19.50 1.85 4.27
CA GLU A 309 20.48 1.72 5.36
C GLU A 309 19.86 1.13 6.64
N LEU A 310 18.66 1.57 7.02
CA LEU A 310 17.96 1.06 8.20
C LEU A 310 17.58 -0.43 8.04
N LEU A 311 17.25 -0.85 6.81
CA LEU A 311 16.85 -2.23 6.51
C LEU A 311 18.03 -3.21 6.38
N LYS A 312 19.26 -2.75 6.22
CA LYS A 312 20.45 -3.61 6.02
C LYS A 312 20.62 -4.70 7.09
N ALA A 313 20.16 -4.44 8.31
CA ALA A 313 20.28 -5.38 9.41
C ALA A 313 19.27 -6.55 9.35
N TYR A 314 18.30 -6.50 8.43
CA TYR A 314 17.21 -7.48 8.33
C TYR A 314 17.32 -8.30 7.06
N PRO A 315 17.39 -9.66 7.17
CA PRO A 315 17.56 -10.53 6.00
C PRO A 315 16.30 -10.64 5.13
N ASN A 316 15.13 -10.40 5.70
CA ASN A 316 13.86 -10.54 5.01
C ASN A 316 13.11 -9.21 5.04
N THR A 317 12.94 -8.60 3.88
CA THR A 317 12.28 -7.31 3.72
C THR A 317 11.36 -7.33 2.51
N LEU A 318 10.27 -6.59 2.59
CA LEU A 318 9.28 -6.38 1.54
C LEU A 318 8.76 -4.96 1.65
N SER A 319 8.56 -4.28 0.53
CA SER A 319 7.73 -3.07 0.45
C SER A 319 6.45 -3.34 -0.31
N LEU A 320 5.37 -2.72 0.13
CA LEU A 320 4.07 -2.68 -0.55
C LEU A 320 3.77 -1.22 -0.88
N SER A 321 3.50 -0.95 -2.14
CA SER A 321 3.11 0.38 -2.63
C SER A 321 1.94 0.30 -3.63
N ALA A 322 1.43 1.45 -4.08
CA ALA A 322 0.31 1.53 -5.00
C ALA A 322 0.45 2.75 -5.94
N HIS A 323 -0.48 3.73 -5.96
CA HIS A 323 -0.36 5.04 -6.61
C HIS A 323 -0.34 5.04 -8.15
N THR A 324 0.37 4.11 -8.78
CA THR A 324 0.64 4.18 -10.22
C THR A 324 -0.52 3.75 -11.10
N HIS A 325 -1.51 3.04 -10.53
CA HIS A 325 -2.54 2.30 -11.28
C HIS A 325 -1.96 1.36 -12.33
N LEU A 326 -0.84 0.74 -11.97
CA LEU A 326 -0.16 -0.32 -12.71
C LEU A 326 0.23 -1.40 -11.70
N GLN A 327 0.49 -2.62 -12.18
CA GLN A 327 1.02 -3.66 -11.32
C GLN A 327 2.49 -3.92 -11.64
N ARG A 328 3.37 -3.92 -10.63
CA ARG A 328 4.78 -4.15 -10.84
C ARG A 328 5.41 -4.96 -9.70
N ASN A 329 6.44 -5.72 -10.05
CA ASN A 329 7.37 -6.32 -9.11
C ASN A 329 8.74 -5.67 -9.35
N ASP A 330 9.18 -4.82 -8.43
CA ASP A 330 10.46 -4.12 -8.52
C ASP A 330 11.46 -4.71 -7.52
N PHE A 331 12.73 -4.81 -7.93
CA PHE A 331 13.79 -5.38 -7.13
C PHE A 331 14.96 -4.40 -7.03
N PHE A 332 15.35 -4.06 -5.79
CA PHE A 332 16.46 -3.16 -5.53
C PHE A 332 17.68 -3.96 -5.09
N GLY A 333 18.73 -3.88 -5.87
CA GLY A 333 20.01 -4.50 -5.59
C GLY A 333 21.10 -3.48 -5.28
N LYS A 334 22.35 -3.92 -5.38
CA LYS A 334 23.54 -3.06 -5.14
C LYS A 334 23.57 -1.81 -6.03
N ALA A 335 23.14 -1.95 -7.28
CA ALA A 335 23.07 -0.83 -8.23
C ALA A 335 22.07 0.25 -7.80
N ASP A 336 21.04 -0.13 -7.04
CA ASP A 336 20.00 0.77 -6.54
C ASP A 336 20.31 1.30 -5.12
N GLY A 337 21.48 0.95 -4.55
CA GLY A 337 21.89 1.35 -3.20
C GLY A 337 21.50 0.36 -2.09
N PHE A 338 20.83 -0.75 -2.41
CA PHE A 338 20.55 -1.82 -1.43
C PHE A 338 21.66 -2.87 -1.48
N ASP A 339 22.75 -2.62 -0.72
CA ASP A 339 23.96 -3.47 -0.75
C ASP A 339 23.78 -4.76 0.04
N ARG A 340 22.97 -5.68 -0.52
CA ARG A 340 22.77 -7.04 -0.01
C ARG A 340 22.76 -8.06 -1.14
N GLU A 341 23.02 -9.34 -0.81
CA GLU A 341 22.94 -10.45 -1.77
C GLU A 341 21.50 -10.67 -2.24
N LYS A 342 20.54 -10.76 -1.30
CA LYS A 342 19.11 -10.83 -1.62
C LYS A 342 18.59 -9.40 -1.85
N PRO A 343 18.06 -9.10 -3.03
CA PRO A 343 17.51 -7.77 -3.31
C PRO A 343 16.28 -7.48 -2.43
N HIS A 344 16.02 -6.21 -2.18
CA HIS A 344 14.75 -5.78 -1.60
C HIS A 344 13.67 -5.84 -2.67
N HIS A 345 12.57 -6.50 -2.37
CA HIS A 345 11.41 -6.59 -3.24
C HIS A 345 10.38 -5.53 -2.86
N GLU A 346 9.93 -4.77 -3.84
CA GLU A 346 8.76 -3.90 -3.75
C GLU A 346 7.68 -4.45 -4.67
N PHE A 347 6.51 -4.69 -4.12
CA PHE A 347 5.30 -5.00 -4.85
C PHE A 347 4.44 -3.74 -4.97
N ASN A 348 4.40 -3.14 -6.16
CA ASN A 348 3.48 -2.08 -6.49
C ASN A 348 2.15 -2.72 -6.90
N ALA A 349 1.19 -2.65 -6.00
CA ALA A 349 -0.04 -3.43 -6.07
C ALA A 349 -0.97 -2.91 -7.17
N GLY A 350 -1.51 -3.82 -7.95
CA GLY A 350 -2.62 -3.53 -8.85
C GLY A 350 -3.84 -3.01 -8.07
N THR A 351 -4.57 -2.09 -8.68
CA THR A 351 -5.61 -1.31 -8.00
C THR A 351 -6.97 -1.98 -8.01
N THR A 352 -7.75 -1.76 -6.96
CA THR A 352 -9.14 -2.21 -6.87
C THR A 352 -10.08 -1.35 -7.72
N SER A 353 -9.70 -0.10 -8.03
CA SER A 353 -10.41 0.80 -8.96
C SER A 353 -10.09 0.54 -10.42
N GLY A 354 -8.97 -0.16 -10.72
CA GLY A 354 -8.45 -0.30 -12.08
C GLY A 354 -8.01 1.04 -12.66
N ASP A 355 -8.50 1.40 -13.84
CA ASP A 355 -8.32 2.70 -14.49
C ASP A 355 -9.38 3.70 -14.01
N TRP A 356 -9.39 4.04 -12.70
CA TRP A 356 -10.34 5.01 -12.10
C TRP A 356 -11.80 4.76 -12.50
N TYR A 357 -12.28 3.50 -12.41
CA TYR A 357 -13.63 3.09 -12.78
C TYR A 357 -14.01 3.46 -14.22
N LYS A 358 -13.04 3.48 -15.17
CA LYS A 358 -13.28 3.66 -16.60
C LYS A 358 -13.46 2.32 -17.31
N GLY A 359 -13.82 2.37 -18.59
CA GLY A 359 -14.13 1.21 -19.42
C GLY A 359 -15.64 1.00 -19.60
N GLU A 360 -15.97 -0.02 -20.37
CA GLU A 360 -17.35 -0.43 -20.57
C GLU A 360 -17.97 -0.98 -19.28
N LEU A 361 -19.27 -0.81 -19.13
CA LEU A 361 -19.99 -1.45 -18.03
C LEU A 361 -20.24 -2.93 -18.37
N ASN A 362 -20.01 -3.80 -17.38
CA ASN A 362 -20.40 -5.21 -17.47
C ASN A 362 -21.93 -5.38 -17.29
N GLU A 363 -22.42 -6.63 -17.29
CA GLU A 363 -23.84 -6.95 -17.13
C GLU A 363 -24.45 -6.46 -15.81
N ASP A 364 -23.65 -6.32 -14.77
CA ASP A 364 -24.04 -5.80 -13.45
C ASP A 364 -23.98 -4.26 -13.36
N GLY A 365 -23.63 -3.58 -14.47
CA GLY A 365 -23.48 -2.14 -14.55
C GLY A 365 -22.21 -1.63 -13.84
N ILE A 366 -21.19 -2.47 -13.66
CA ILE A 366 -19.91 -2.13 -13.05
C ILE A 366 -18.86 -1.94 -14.15
N PRO A 367 -18.04 -0.85 -14.12
CA PRO A 367 -16.97 -0.67 -15.10
C PRO A 367 -15.95 -1.83 -15.07
N ILE A 368 -15.57 -2.33 -16.25
CA ILE A 368 -14.53 -3.37 -16.39
C ILE A 368 -13.22 -2.85 -15.79
N SER A 369 -12.83 -1.64 -16.13
CA SER A 369 -11.73 -0.87 -15.52
C SER A 369 -10.40 -1.63 -15.45
N THR A 370 -9.89 -2.03 -16.61
CA THR A 370 -8.55 -2.60 -16.74
C THR A 370 -7.50 -1.49 -16.53
N MET A 371 -6.45 -1.73 -15.77
CA MET A 371 -5.34 -0.81 -15.59
C MET A 371 -4.60 -0.54 -16.91
N ARG A 372 -3.89 0.59 -16.99
CA ARG A 372 -3.27 1.09 -18.23
C ARG A 372 -2.16 0.21 -18.80
N ASP A 373 -1.59 -0.69 -17.98
CA ASP A 373 -0.64 -1.74 -18.38
C ASP A 373 -1.29 -3.04 -18.89
N GLY A 374 -2.63 -3.05 -18.99
CA GLY A 374 -3.41 -4.21 -19.39
C GLY A 374 -3.76 -5.19 -18.27
N THR A 375 -3.33 -4.94 -17.02
CA THR A 375 -3.72 -5.79 -15.89
C THR A 375 -5.18 -5.49 -15.50
N PRO A 376 -6.08 -6.48 -15.46
CA PRO A 376 -7.44 -6.27 -14.98
C PRO A 376 -7.45 -5.89 -13.49
N LYS A 377 -8.42 -5.06 -13.05
CA LYS A 377 -8.56 -4.69 -11.64
C LYS A 377 -8.67 -5.90 -10.72
N GLY A 378 -8.15 -5.77 -9.53
CA GLY A 378 -8.13 -6.86 -8.57
C GLY A 378 -7.54 -6.46 -7.22
N TYR A 379 -7.06 -7.43 -6.48
CA TYR A 379 -6.44 -7.28 -5.18
C TYR A 379 -5.42 -8.39 -4.95
N ALA A 380 -4.60 -8.25 -3.91
CA ALA A 380 -3.58 -9.24 -3.62
C ALA A 380 -3.82 -9.94 -2.27
N PHE A 381 -3.33 -11.17 -2.18
CA PHE A 381 -3.17 -11.90 -0.93
C PHE A 381 -1.67 -11.94 -0.59
N LEU A 382 -1.29 -11.33 0.52
CA LEU A 382 0.04 -11.48 1.09
C LEU A 382 0.03 -12.71 2.02
N ARG A 383 0.59 -13.82 1.55
CA ARG A 383 0.73 -15.04 2.33
C ARG A 383 2.06 -15.03 3.06
N ILE A 384 2.02 -15.15 4.37
CA ILE A 384 3.19 -15.17 5.24
C ILE A 384 3.31 -16.56 5.86
N GLU A 385 4.53 -17.11 5.84
CA GLU A 385 4.91 -18.35 6.48
C GLU A 385 6.20 -18.12 7.27
N GLY A 386 6.07 -18.00 8.58
CA GLY A 386 7.15 -17.56 9.45
C GLY A 386 7.65 -16.17 9.09
N ASN A 387 8.89 -16.06 8.61
CA ASN A 387 9.52 -14.83 8.12
C ASN A 387 9.69 -14.79 6.60
N GLN A 388 8.98 -15.65 5.88
CA GLN A 388 8.92 -15.67 4.41
C GLN A 388 7.54 -15.24 3.95
N TYR A 389 7.43 -14.83 2.69
CA TYR A 389 6.17 -14.41 2.09
C TYR A 389 6.04 -14.87 0.65
N LYS A 390 4.79 -14.91 0.19
CA LYS A 390 4.38 -15.00 -1.23
C LYS A 390 3.25 -14.01 -1.46
N ILE A 391 3.11 -13.55 -2.68
CA ILE A 391 2.01 -12.67 -3.09
C ILE A 391 1.23 -13.36 -4.19
N ASP A 392 -0.10 -13.40 -4.05
CA ASP A 392 -1.02 -13.85 -5.08
C ASP A 392 -1.84 -12.65 -5.54
N TYR A 393 -1.85 -12.36 -6.83
CA TYR A 393 -2.78 -11.41 -7.39
C TYR A 393 -4.08 -12.13 -7.78
N LYS A 394 -5.21 -11.55 -7.44
CA LYS A 394 -6.54 -12.05 -7.77
C LYS A 394 -7.29 -11.02 -8.60
N VAL A 395 -7.51 -11.36 -9.86
CA VAL A 395 -8.39 -10.56 -10.73
C VAL A 395 -9.83 -10.68 -10.23
N ALA A 396 -10.48 -9.55 -9.98
CA ALA A 396 -11.85 -9.51 -9.49
C ALA A 396 -12.82 -10.20 -10.47
N GLY A 397 -13.71 -11.04 -9.94
CA GLY A 397 -14.68 -11.81 -10.73
C GLY A 397 -14.11 -12.96 -11.55
N GLN A 398 -12.78 -13.22 -11.52
CA GLN A 398 -12.14 -14.30 -12.25
C GLN A 398 -11.63 -15.40 -11.30
N PRO A 399 -11.46 -16.65 -11.78
CA PRO A 399 -10.84 -17.69 -10.96
C PRO A 399 -9.37 -17.34 -10.61
N ALA A 400 -8.86 -17.85 -9.49
CA ALA A 400 -7.48 -17.60 -9.04
C ALA A 400 -6.41 -18.08 -10.05
N SER A 401 -6.76 -18.99 -10.95
CA SER A 401 -5.89 -19.47 -12.03
C SER A 401 -5.73 -18.48 -13.19
N TYR A 402 -6.56 -17.44 -13.28
CA TYR A 402 -6.44 -16.42 -14.32
C TYR A 402 -5.33 -15.43 -13.97
N GLN A 403 -4.11 -15.72 -14.43
CA GLN A 403 -2.89 -14.99 -14.09
C GLN A 403 -2.22 -14.32 -15.28
N MET A 404 -2.79 -14.48 -16.48
CA MET A 404 -2.23 -13.87 -17.69
C MET A 404 -3.30 -13.71 -18.77
N GLU A 405 -3.10 -12.73 -19.64
CA GLU A 405 -3.85 -12.51 -20.88
C GLU A 405 -2.98 -12.83 -22.09
N ILE A 406 -3.55 -13.52 -23.09
CA ILE A 406 -2.88 -13.85 -24.35
C ILE A 406 -3.51 -13.01 -25.47
N ALA A 407 -2.73 -12.10 -26.03
CA ALA A 407 -3.10 -11.33 -27.23
C ALA A 407 -2.39 -11.89 -28.45
N ALA A 408 -3.16 -12.41 -29.41
CA ALA A 408 -2.65 -12.97 -30.63
C ALA A 408 -3.65 -12.79 -31.79
N PRO A 409 -3.20 -12.68 -33.04
CA PRO A 409 -4.09 -12.74 -34.20
C PRO A 409 -4.96 -14.00 -34.19
N LYS A 410 -6.22 -13.85 -34.50
CA LYS A 410 -7.17 -14.99 -34.63
C LYS A 410 -6.93 -15.78 -35.92
N VAL A 411 -6.34 -15.16 -36.97
CA VAL A 411 -6.02 -15.77 -38.26
C VAL A 411 -4.67 -15.29 -38.73
N ILE A 412 -3.81 -16.21 -39.23
CA ILE A 412 -2.54 -15.87 -39.86
C ILE A 412 -2.43 -16.56 -41.25
N PRO A 413 -1.64 -15.98 -42.20
CA PRO A 413 -1.53 -16.52 -43.55
C PRO A 413 -0.62 -17.77 -43.60
N PHE A 414 -1.02 -18.76 -44.38
CA PHE A 414 -0.27 -20.00 -44.61
C PHE A 414 1.04 -19.71 -45.34
N LYS A 415 2.17 -20.25 -44.84
CA LYS A 415 3.52 -20.13 -45.40
C LYS A 415 4.01 -18.69 -45.66
N GLN A 416 3.42 -17.71 -44.99
CA GLN A 416 3.88 -16.34 -45.07
C GLN A 416 4.33 -15.83 -43.69
N ARG A 417 5.36 -14.98 -43.67
CA ARG A 417 5.77 -14.29 -42.46
C ARG A 417 4.77 -13.19 -42.10
N THR A 418 4.45 -13.07 -40.81
CA THR A 418 3.71 -11.95 -40.26
C THR A 418 4.59 -11.22 -39.24
N SER A 419 4.49 -9.90 -39.17
CA SER A 419 5.06 -9.08 -38.10
C SER A 419 4.27 -9.17 -36.82
N ALA A 420 3.02 -9.65 -36.89
CA ALA A 420 2.22 -9.89 -35.70
C ALA A 420 2.86 -10.97 -34.81
N GLY A 421 2.71 -10.83 -33.53
CA GLY A 421 3.24 -11.76 -32.54
C GLY A 421 2.18 -12.27 -31.58
N ILE A 422 2.56 -13.28 -30.82
CA ILE A 422 1.85 -13.73 -29.63
C ILE A 422 2.40 -12.90 -28.47
N HIS A 423 1.53 -12.15 -27.79
CA HIS A 423 1.86 -11.39 -26.59
C HIS A 423 1.23 -12.04 -25.39
N VAL A 424 1.94 -12.02 -24.27
CA VAL A 424 1.44 -12.52 -22.99
C VAL A 424 1.68 -11.45 -21.94
N ASN A 425 0.60 -10.92 -21.39
CA ASN A 425 0.61 -10.06 -20.23
C ASN A 425 0.49 -10.95 -18.99
N PHE A 426 1.62 -11.20 -18.31
CA PHE A 426 1.68 -12.06 -17.12
C PHE A 426 1.62 -11.21 -15.85
N PHE A 427 0.47 -11.12 -15.19
CA PHE A 427 0.16 -10.14 -14.14
C PHE A 427 1.12 -10.14 -12.95
N MET A 428 1.68 -11.30 -12.55
CA MET A 428 2.72 -11.41 -11.53
C MET A 428 4.12 -11.51 -12.13
N GLY A 429 4.26 -11.18 -13.42
CA GLY A 429 5.54 -11.19 -14.11
C GLY A 429 6.45 -10.03 -13.74
N TYR A 430 7.71 -10.15 -14.16
CA TYR A 430 8.73 -9.12 -14.11
C TYR A 430 9.78 -9.45 -15.18
N ARG A 431 10.77 -8.58 -15.42
CA ARG A 431 11.74 -8.71 -16.53
C ARG A 431 12.42 -10.07 -16.62
N GLU A 432 12.75 -10.71 -15.49
CA GLU A 432 13.47 -11.99 -15.45
C GLU A 432 12.54 -13.21 -15.37
N SER A 433 11.22 -13.02 -15.41
CA SER A 433 10.25 -14.13 -15.44
C SER A 433 10.49 -15.04 -16.64
N ILE A 434 10.31 -16.34 -16.42
CA ILE A 434 10.41 -17.34 -17.47
C ILE A 434 9.02 -17.55 -18.06
N VAL A 435 8.81 -17.03 -19.28
CA VAL A 435 7.57 -17.22 -20.03
C VAL A 435 7.89 -17.97 -21.32
N GLU A 436 7.17 -19.06 -21.57
CA GLU A 436 7.39 -19.94 -22.69
C GLU A 436 6.08 -20.23 -23.42
N CYS A 437 6.20 -20.36 -24.72
CA CYS A 437 5.11 -20.65 -25.64
C CYS A 437 5.38 -21.93 -26.41
N ARG A 438 4.35 -22.72 -26.66
CA ARG A 438 4.35 -23.78 -27.69
C ARG A 438 3.08 -23.75 -28.49
N ILE A 439 3.13 -24.29 -29.71
CA ILE A 439 1.99 -24.46 -30.60
C ILE A 439 1.79 -25.95 -30.83
N ASP A 440 0.53 -26.44 -30.69
CA ASP A 440 0.11 -27.82 -30.98
C ASP A 440 0.99 -28.89 -30.32
N GLN A 441 1.31 -28.73 -29.04
CA GLN A 441 2.16 -29.64 -28.27
C GLN A 441 3.63 -29.78 -28.84
N GLY A 442 4.06 -28.81 -29.65
CA GLY A 442 5.44 -28.70 -30.11
C GLY A 442 6.42 -28.38 -28.96
N GLN A 443 7.64 -28.03 -29.31
CA GLN A 443 8.67 -27.68 -28.33
C GLN A 443 8.37 -26.33 -27.67
N TRP A 444 8.60 -26.25 -26.36
CA TRP A 444 8.56 -25.00 -25.61
C TRP A 444 9.67 -24.06 -26.09
N LYS A 445 9.30 -22.82 -26.37
CA LYS A 445 10.20 -21.73 -26.76
C LYS A 445 10.05 -20.56 -25.83
N LYS A 446 11.19 -20.03 -25.33
CA LYS A 446 11.20 -18.86 -24.46
C LYS A 446 10.69 -17.64 -25.22
N MET A 447 9.81 -16.88 -24.62
CA MET A 447 9.35 -15.58 -25.08
C MET A 447 10.32 -14.47 -24.65
N SER A 448 10.40 -13.40 -25.45
CA SER A 448 11.20 -12.22 -25.12
C SER A 448 10.37 -11.26 -24.28
N TYR A 449 10.97 -10.73 -23.22
CA TYR A 449 10.43 -9.60 -22.47
C TYR A 449 10.40 -8.35 -23.35
N VAL A 450 9.32 -7.57 -23.27
CA VAL A 450 9.15 -6.28 -23.94
C VAL A 450 8.50 -5.28 -22.99
N GLU A 451 8.88 -4.02 -23.07
CA GLU A 451 8.19 -2.91 -22.41
C GLU A 451 7.43 -2.14 -23.50
N ASP A 452 6.14 -2.41 -23.61
CA ASP A 452 5.27 -1.84 -24.62
C ASP A 452 3.83 -1.81 -24.10
N ALA A 453 2.96 -1.06 -24.78
CA ALA A 453 1.54 -1.05 -24.47
C ALA A 453 0.91 -2.44 -24.72
N ASP A 454 0.09 -2.91 -23.79
CA ASP A 454 -0.61 -4.19 -23.93
C ASP A 454 -1.58 -4.15 -25.12
N PRO A 455 -1.48 -5.13 -26.07
CA PRO A 455 -2.33 -5.13 -27.26
C PRO A 455 -3.84 -5.27 -26.98
N SER A 456 -4.23 -6.00 -25.94
CA SER A 456 -5.64 -6.16 -25.55
C SER A 456 -6.20 -4.85 -24.99
N TYR A 457 -5.37 -4.13 -24.19
CA TYR A 457 -5.74 -2.81 -23.69
C TYR A 457 -5.84 -1.79 -24.84
N LEU A 458 -4.87 -1.76 -25.76
CA LEU A 458 -4.95 -0.92 -26.97
C LEU A 458 -6.21 -1.20 -27.78
N GLN A 459 -6.60 -2.47 -27.95
CA GLN A 459 -7.83 -2.84 -28.64
C GLN A 459 -9.06 -2.25 -27.93
N SER A 460 -9.10 -2.25 -26.61
CA SER A 460 -10.19 -1.65 -25.84
C SER A 460 -10.27 -0.15 -26.06
N VAL A 461 -9.13 0.56 -26.07
CA VAL A 461 -9.07 2.01 -26.34
C VAL A 461 -9.54 2.32 -27.75
N PHE A 462 -9.04 1.59 -28.77
CA PHE A 462 -9.45 1.79 -30.17
C PHE A 462 -10.93 1.48 -30.41
N LYS A 463 -11.50 0.52 -29.68
CA LYS A 463 -12.95 0.26 -29.74
C LYS A 463 -13.76 1.50 -29.39
N TRP A 464 -13.31 2.29 -28.40
CA TRP A 464 -13.93 3.56 -28.03
C TRP A 464 -13.70 4.64 -29.08
N ASP A 465 -12.45 4.82 -29.52
CA ASP A 465 -12.05 5.92 -30.40
C ASP A 465 -12.59 5.77 -31.85
N LEU A 466 -12.85 4.53 -32.27
CA LEU A 466 -13.32 4.20 -33.62
C LEU A 466 -14.81 3.81 -33.68
N SER A 467 -15.53 3.91 -32.55
CA SER A 467 -16.97 3.63 -32.54
C SER A 467 -17.79 4.74 -33.14
N ASP A 468 -18.73 4.41 -34.00
CA ASP A 468 -19.70 5.37 -34.58
C ASP A 468 -20.76 5.85 -33.57
N THR A 469 -20.82 5.24 -32.38
CA THR A 469 -21.77 5.59 -31.31
C THR A 469 -21.09 5.62 -29.96
N LEU A 470 -21.65 6.37 -28.99
CA LEU A 470 -21.15 6.34 -27.62
C LEU A 470 -21.35 4.95 -27.01
N LEU A 471 -20.29 4.40 -26.46
CA LEU A 471 -20.34 3.15 -25.70
C LEU A 471 -20.83 3.42 -24.27
N ASN A 472 -21.36 2.37 -23.63
CA ASN A 472 -21.85 2.46 -22.26
C ASN A 472 -20.68 2.40 -21.25
N GLY A 473 -20.44 3.49 -20.52
CA GLY A 473 -19.34 3.66 -19.58
C GLY A 473 -18.51 4.91 -19.83
N LYS A 474 -17.21 4.84 -19.56
CA LYS A 474 -16.23 5.93 -19.81
C LYS A 474 -15.08 5.39 -20.65
N ARG A 475 -14.57 6.18 -21.61
CA ARG A 475 -13.38 5.81 -22.40
C ARG A 475 -12.22 5.46 -21.46
N PRO A 476 -11.50 4.33 -21.66
CA PRO A 476 -10.28 4.02 -20.92
C PRO A 476 -9.21 5.10 -21.10
N SER A 477 -8.33 5.27 -20.13
CA SER A 477 -7.17 6.16 -20.23
C SER A 477 -6.23 5.71 -21.34
N ASN A 478 -5.29 6.56 -21.73
CA ASN A 478 -4.23 6.14 -22.66
C ASN A 478 -3.36 5.06 -22.02
N PRO A 479 -2.86 4.10 -22.83
CA PRO A 479 -2.04 3.00 -22.32
C PRO A 479 -0.73 3.49 -21.72
N GLU A 480 -0.20 2.72 -20.79
CA GLU A 480 1.17 2.79 -20.31
C GLU A 480 1.91 1.50 -20.69
N ASN A 481 3.23 1.55 -20.73
CA ASN A 481 4.02 0.37 -21.00
C ASN A 481 3.92 -0.64 -19.85
N SER A 482 3.58 -1.89 -20.17
CA SER A 482 3.60 -2.98 -19.21
C SER A 482 5.04 -3.42 -18.92
N THR A 483 5.34 -3.65 -17.64
CA THR A 483 6.63 -4.18 -17.17
C THR A 483 6.62 -5.72 -16.99
N HIS A 484 5.58 -6.38 -17.48
CA HIS A 484 5.39 -7.83 -17.41
C HIS A 484 4.77 -8.39 -18.70
N LEU A 485 5.09 -7.77 -19.84
CA LEU A 485 4.67 -8.18 -21.17
C LEU A 485 5.78 -8.99 -21.87
N PHE A 486 5.39 -10.10 -22.51
CA PHE A 486 6.28 -10.99 -23.22
C PHE A 486 5.78 -11.24 -24.64
N ARG A 487 6.71 -11.44 -25.61
CA ARG A 487 6.36 -11.58 -27.02
C ARG A 487 7.17 -12.69 -27.70
N ILE A 488 6.51 -13.40 -28.64
CA ILE A 488 7.16 -14.31 -29.59
C ILE A 488 6.47 -14.22 -30.96
N GLY A 489 7.21 -14.44 -32.04
CA GLY A 489 6.65 -14.51 -33.40
C GLY A 489 6.05 -15.88 -33.71
N PHE A 490 5.17 -15.92 -34.71
CA PHE A 490 4.65 -17.20 -35.25
C PHE A 490 5.68 -17.93 -36.11
N PRO A 491 5.75 -19.27 -36.03
CA PRO A 491 6.48 -20.08 -37.03
C PRO A 491 5.75 -20.02 -38.38
N VAL A 492 6.52 -20.16 -39.48
CA VAL A 492 5.99 -20.10 -40.86
C VAL A 492 5.59 -21.45 -41.43
N ASP A 493 5.91 -22.53 -40.76
CA ASP A 493 5.75 -23.91 -41.20
C ASP A 493 4.54 -24.62 -40.60
N LEU A 494 3.60 -23.86 -40.10
CA LEU A 494 2.32 -24.40 -39.58
C LEU A 494 1.45 -24.92 -40.73
N SER A 495 0.67 -25.98 -40.45
CA SER A 495 -0.33 -26.53 -41.37
C SER A 495 -1.52 -25.58 -41.56
N LEU A 496 -2.35 -25.82 -42.57
CA LEU A 496 -3.67 -25.17 -42.66
C LEU A 496 -4.61 -25.72 -41.59
N GLY A 497 -5.46 -24.84 -41.05
CA GLY A 497 -6.49 -25.22 -40.07
C GLY A 497 -6.32 -24.57 -38.70
N ASP A 498 -6.97 -25.14 -37.70
CA ASP A 498 -6.99 -24.64 -36.33
C ASP A 498 -5.74 -25.09 -35.57
N HIS A 499 -5.23 -24.19 -34.74
CA HIS A 499 -4.04 -24.39 -33.92
C HIS A 499 -4.28 -23.89 -32.50
N GLU A 500 -3.55 -24.44 -31.52
CA GLU A 500 -3.59 -24.05 -30.12
C GLU A 500 -2.25 -23.47 -29.68
N ILE A 501 -2.29 -22.28 -29.10
CA ILE A 501 -1.20 -21.68 -28.34
C ILE A 501 -1.31 -22.17 -26.91
N GLU A 502 -0.22 -22.70 -26.36
CA GLU A 502 -0.09 -22.98 -24.93
C GLU A 502 1.03 -22.13 -24.34
N ILE A 503 0.75 -21.49 -23.22
CA ILE A 503 1.69 -20.65 -22.46
C ILE A 503 1.94 -21.28 -21.09
N ARG A 504 3.19 -21.25 -20.65
CA ARG A 504 3.56 -21.45 -19.25
C ARG A 504 4.43 -20.31 -18.80
N ALA A 505 4.11 -19.74 -17.63
CA ALA A 505 4.80 -18.59 -17.06
C ALA A 505 5.15 -18.86 -15.59
N THR A 506 6.41 -18.58 -15.22
CA THR A 506 6.91 -18.80 -13.85
C THR A 506 7.21 -17.46 -13.20
N ASP A 507 6.60 -17.23 -12.03
CA ASP A 507 6.76 -16.01 -11.25
C ASP A 507 8.03 -16.00 -10.37
N TYR A 508 8.27 -14.90 -9.65
CA TYR A 508 9.38 -14.74 -8.71
C TYR A 508 9.42 -15.80 -7.60
N PHE A 509 8.26 -16.34 -7.23
CA PHE A 509 8.12 -17.35 -6.18
C PHE A 509 8.31 -18.79 -6.70
N GLY A 510 8.65 -18.95 -7.98
CA GLY A 510 8.87 -20.25 -8.62
C GLY A 510 7.58 -21.02 -8.95
N ARG A 511 6.41 -20.35 -8.93
CA ARG A 511 5.12 -20.96 -9.29
C ARG A 511 4.90 -20.85 -10.79
N THR A 512 4.40 -21.93 -11.40
CA THR A 512 4.13 -21.96 -12.84
C THR A 512 2.64 -21.94 -13.11
N PHE A 513 2.23 -21.03 -13.98
CA PHE A 513 0.86 -20.84 -14.44
C PHE A 513 0.74 -21.20 -15.91
N HIS A 514 -0.44 -21.65 -16.33
CA HIS A 514 -0.73 -22.08 -17.69
C HIS A 514 -1.93 -21.35 -18.26
N SER A 515 -1.87 -21.02 -19.55
CA SER A 515 -3.01 -20.49 -20.31
C SER A 515 -2.97 -21.00 -21.74
N LYS A 516 -4.13 -20.95 -22.43
CA LYS A 516 -4.29 -21.41 -23.81
C LYS A 516 -5.10 -20.43 -24.63
N ALA A 517 -4.81 -20.34 -25.92
CA ALA A 517 -5.59 -19.58 -26.90
C ALA A 517 -5.60 -20.29 -28.26
N GLY A 518 -6.69 -20.15 -29.00
CA GLY A 518 -6.81 -20.71 -30.36
C GLY A 518 -6.55 -19.65 -31.44
N PHE A 519 -5.99 -20.09 -32.56
CA PHE A 519 -5.90 -19.31 -33.79
C PHE A 519 -6.01 -20.22 -35.02
N LYS A 520 -6.14 -19.65 -36.20
CA LYS A 520 -6.29 -20.38 -37.46
C LYS A 520 -5.24 -19.97 -38.48
N VAL A 521 -4.76 -20.93 -39.26
CA VAL A 521 -3.91 -20.69 -40.43
C VAL A 521 -4.74 -20.87 -41.70
N GLU A 522 -4.85 -19.81 -42.50
CA GLU A 522 -5.66 -19.82 -43.73
C GLU A 522 -4.80 -19.56 -44.99
N GLN A 523 -5.26 -20.10 -46.12
CA GLN A 523 -4.65 -19.82 -47.42
C GLN A 523 -4.86 -18.33 -47.73
N PRO A 524 -3.78 -17.57 -48.07
CA PRO A 524 -3.93 -16.22 -48.57
C PRO A 524 -4.82 -16.19 -49.84
N LEU A 525 -5.65 -15.15 -49.95
CA LEU A 525 -6.52 -14.92 -51.12
C LEU A 525 -5.72 -14.63 -52.35
#